data_577036f3df4a729dfe65e4b129bc61ce
#
_entry.id   577036f3df4a729dfe65e4b129bc61ce
#
_cell.length_a   1.000
_cell.length_b   1.000
_cell.length_c   1.000
_cell.angle_alpha   90.00
_cell.angle_beta   90.00
_cell.angle_gamma   90.00
#
_symmetry.space_group_name_H-M   'P 1'
#
loop_
_entity.id
_entity.type
_entity.pdbx_description
1 polymer ?
#
loop_
_entity_poly.entity_id
_entity_poly.type
_entity_poly.pdbx_seq_one_letter_code
_entity_poly.pdbx_strand_id
1 'polypeptide(L)'
;MEENTEVKRPGKKKYVLSILFLVVLVVATCIVIFTKYSIKELFQVVKNIDIKYIILGTLMIFIYIFFEGVAMKRIFKAMNIEVSSANNFVYSAIDYYFCAVTPSATGGQPMVAYYMAKDKISVTHSSLTLLINTALFKIVLLTLSIVAVFVCHEFVFSHPLIIVLYFLGFVINIGLILLCFMTAFKRNWVEKAGKKLIMLLVKLHLIKNPLITVKKFKIKMDEYEAGAKLIKQNPKQFVI
;
A
#
# COMPACT_ATOMS: atom_id res chain seq x y z
N MET A 1 9.89 29.38 -8.54
CA MET A 1 9.67 29.63 -7.12
C MET A 1 9.62 28.28 -6.41
N GLU A 2 10.76 27.83 -5.94
CA GLU A 2 10.92 26.57 -5.21
C GLU A 2 10.30 26.78 -3.82
N GLU A 3 9.10 26.23 -3.61
CA GLU A 3 8.50 26.16 -2.28
C GLU A 3 9.03 24.90 -1.59
N ASN A 4 10.11 25.08 -0.82
CA ASN A 4 10.58 24.07 0.15
C ASN A 4 9.41 23.68 1.04
N THR A 5 8.79 22.55 0.77
CA THR A 5 7.88 21.87 1.69
C THR A 5 8.74 21.29 2.83
N GLU A 6 9.11 22.13 3.80
CA GLU A 6 9.62 21.65 5.07
C GLU A 6 8.60 20.67 5.66
N VAL A 7 8.94 19.40 5.62
CA VAL A 7 8.21 18.36 6.34
C VAL A 7 8.37 18.66 7.83
N LYS A 8 7.38 19.34 8.42
CA LYS A 8 7.34 19.62 9.86
C LYS A 8 7.53 18.32 10.61
N ARG A 9 8.68 18.17 11.28
CA ARG A 9 8.96 17.02 12.14
C ARG A 9 7.84 16.91 13.18
N PRO A 10 7.23 15.75 13.37
CA PRO A 10 6.18 15.57 14.37
C PRO A 10 6.74 15.95 15.75
N GLY A 11 5.96 16.68 16.53
CA GLY A 11 6.38 17.14 17.86
C GLY A 11 6.79 15.93 18.72
N LYS A 12 7.83 16.10 19.58
CA LYS A 12 8.40 15.04 20.43
C LYS A 12 7.35 14.15 21.11
N LYS A 13 6.24 14.71 21.57
CA LYS A 13 5.13 13.96 22.20
C LYS A 13 4.46 12.96 21.23
N LYS A 14 4.21 13.33 19.96
CA LYS A 14 3.63 12.43 18.96
C LYS A 14 4.60 11.31 18.59
N TYR A 15 5.88 11.62 18.51
CA TYR A 15 6.93 10.64 18.24
C TYR A 15 7.03 9.60 19.36
N VAL A 16 7.06 10.05 20.62
CA VAL A 16 7.08 9.15 21.81
C VAL A 16 5.82 8.29 21.88
N LEU A 17 4.64 8.88 21.63
CA LEU A 17 3.39 8.12 21.63
C LEU A 17 3.37 7.03 20.53
N SER A 18 3.91 7.32 19.34
CA SER A 18 4.01 6.33 18.26
C SER A 18 4.98 5.20 18.61
N ILE A 19 6.12 5.51 19.23
CA ILE A 19 7.06 4.49 19.70
C ILE A 19 6.43 3.64 20.81
N LEU A 20 5.77 4.27 21.78
CA LEU A 20 5.09 3.57 22.86
C LEU A 20 4.03 2.61 22.32
N PHE A 21 3.22 3.07 21.37
CA PHE A 21 2.22 2.22 20.70
C PHE A 21 2.86 1.02 20.00
N LEU A 22 3.97 1.23 19.30
CA LEU A 22 4.70 0.16 18.61
C LEU A 22 5.29 -0.85 19.60
N VAL A 23 5.86 -0.37 20.71
CA VAL A 23 6.39 -1.23 21.78
C VAL A 23 5.27 -2.05 22.43
N VAL A 24 4.13 -1.44 22.76
CA VAL A 24 2.98 -2.14 23.31
C VAL A 24 2.50 -3.25 22.36
N LEU A 25 2.47 -2.97 21.07
CA LEU A 25 2.05 -3.94 20.05
C LEU A 25 3.02 -5.12 19.94
N VAL A 26 4.32 -4.85 19.91
CA VAL A 26 5.37 -5.88 19.91
C VAL A 26 5.27 -6.74 21.17
N VAL A 27 5.15 -6.11 22.34
CA VAL A 27 5.00 -6.83 23.63
C VAL A 27 3.74 -7.70 23.63
N ALA A 28 2.60 -7.15 23.17
CA ALA A 28 1.35 -7.93 23.09
C ALA A 28 1.50 -9.13 22.14
N THR A 29 2.14 -8.95 20.99
CA THR A 29 2.41 -10.05 20.05
C THR A 29 3.33 -11.10 20.67
N CYS A 30 4.40 -10.68 21.34
CA CYS A 30 5.30 -11.58 22.06
C CYS A 30 4.56 -12.37 23.16
N ILE A 31 3.72 -11.72 23.95
CA ILE A 31 2.91 -12.38 24.98
C ILE A 31 2.02 -13.46 24.36
N VAL A 32 1.31 -13.16 23.27
CA VAL A 32 0.44 -14.13 22.59
C VAL A 32 1.23 -15.33 22.06
N ILE A 33 2.40 -15.10 21.47
CA ILE A 33 3.26 -16.18 20.95
C ILE A 33 3.81 -17.03 22.07
N PHE A 34 4.39 -16.41 23.11
CA PHE A 34 5.04 -17.14 24.20
C PHE A 34 4.04 -17.79 25.20
N THR A 35 2.77 -17.38 25.18
CA THR A 35 1.72 -18.07 25.95
C THR A 35 1.29 -19.37 25.29
N LYS A 36 1.40 -19.44 23.95
CA LYS A 36 0.99 -20.64 23.18
C LYS A 36 2.15 -21.60 22.89
N TYR A 37 3.37 -21.09 22.73
CA TYR A 37 4.54 -21.87 22.32
C TYR A 37 5.69 -21.65 23.29
N SER A 38 6.29 -22.74 23.76
CA SER A 38 7.52 -22.68 24.54
C SER A 38 8.68 -22.19 23.66
N ILE A 39 9.56 -21.34 24.21
CA ILE A 39 10.78 -20.88 23.51
C ILE A 39 11.62 -22.07 23.02
N LYS A 40 11.65 -23.18 23.80
CA LYS A 40 12.36 -24.42 23.39
C LYS A 40 11.72 -25.06 22.16
N GLU A 41 10.39 -25.10 22.08
CA GLU A 41 9.68 -25.64 20.90
C GLU A 41 9.93 -24.78 19.66
N LEU A 42 9.88 -23.46 19.79
CA LEU A 42 10.21 -22.55 18.66
C LEU A 42 11.65 -22.76 18.18
N PHE A 43 12.59 -22.91 19.11
CA PHE A 43 14.00 -23.17 18.75
C PHE A 43 14.18 -24.53 18.08
N GLN A 44 13.45 -25.57 18.52
CA GLN A 44 13.48 -26.88 17.89
C GLN A 44 12.88 -26.85 16.48
N VAL A 45 11.76 -26.14 16.29
CA VAL A 45 11.17 -25.97 14.95
C VAL A 45 12.14 -25.29 14.02
N VAL A 46 12.77 -24.15 14.43
CA VAL A 46 13.75 -23.44 13.62
C VAL A 46 14.97 -24.30 13.29
N LYS A 47 15.45 -25.13 14.25
CA LYS A 47 16.59 -26.04 14.04
C LYS A 47 16.26 -27.18 13.06
N ASN A 48 15.00 -27.60 13.00
CA ASN A 48 14.55 -28.70 12.14
C ASN A 48 14.05 -28.24 10.77
N ILE A 49 13.98 -26.93 10.52
CA ILE A 49 13.62 -26.41 9.19
C ILE A 49 14.75 -26.72 8.21
N ASP A 50 14.40 -27.39 7.10
CA ASP A 50 15.35 -27.55 5.99
C ASP A 50 15.71 -26.17 5.42
N ILE A 51 17.01 -25.86 5.43
CA ILE A 51 17.55 -24.60 4.91
C ILE A 51 17.09 -24.26 3.50
N LYS A 52 16.75 -25.28 2.70
CA LYS A 52 16.24 -25.10 1.32
C LYS A 52 14.94 -24.29 1.29
N TYR A 53 14.04 -24.51 2.27
CA TYR A 53 12.78 -23.74 2.35
C TYR A 53 13.02 -22.29 2.76
N ILE A 54 14.01 -22.04 3.61
CA ILE A 54 14.41 -20.67 4.00
C ILE A 54 14.97 -19.94 2.78
N ILE A 55 15.88 -20.58 2.04
CA ILE A 55 16.46 -20.01 0.83
C ILE A 55 15.39 -19.75 -0.22
N LEU A 56 14.51 -20.73 -0.44
CA LEU A 56 13.41 -20.60 -1.40
C LEU A 56 12.45 -19.45 -1.01
N GLY A 57 12.05 -19.37 0.26
CA GLY A 57 11.19 -18.30 0.76
C GLY A 57 11.84 -16.92 0.59
N THR A 58 13.12 -16.81 0.94
CA THR A 58 13.89 -15.57 0.75
C THR A 58 13.96 -15.17 -0.72
N LEU A 59 14.25 -16.13 -1.60
CA LEU A 59 14.28 -15.90 -3.05
C LEU A 59 12.92 -15.41 -3.57
N MET A 60 11.81 -16.02 -3.11
CA MET A 60 10.45 -15.59 -3.50
C MET A 60 10.14 -14.17 -3.05
N ILE A 61 10.62 -13.74 -1.88
CA ILE A 61 10.47 -12.35 -1.41
C ILE A 61 11.23 -11.38 -2.35
N PHE A 62 12.47 -11.71 -2.73
CA PHE A 62 13.21 -10.88 -3.68
C PHE A 62 12.54 -10.81 -5.05
N ILE A 63 12.03 -11.91 -5.55
CA ILE A 63 11.26 -11.97 -6.80
C ILE A 63 10.02 -11.09 -6.70
N TYR A 64 9.28 -11.16 -5.59
CA TYR A 64 8.11 -10.33 -5.34
C TYR A 64 8.46 -8.84 -5.39
N ILE A 65 9.47 -8.40 -4.61
CA ILE A 65 9.92 -7.01 -4.56
C ILE A 65 10.36 -6.53 -5.95
N PHE A 66 11.07 -7.37 -6.70
CA PHE A 66 11.52 -7.04 -8.05
C PHE A 66 10.34 -6.80 -9.00
N PHE A 67 9.37 -7.73 -9.06
CA PHE A 67 8.22 -7.60 -9.95
C PHE A 67 7.28 -6.45 -9.54
N GLU A 68 7.13 -6.19 -8.27
CA GLU A 68 6.41 -5.01 -7.79
C GLU A 68 7.09 -3.70 -8.25
N GLY A 69 8.42 -3.63 -8.18
CA GLY A 69 9.20 -2.51 -8.72
C GLY A 69 9.03 -2.35 -10.22
N VAL A 70 8.98 -3.45 -10.97
CA VAL A 70 8.69 -3.44 -12.41
C VAL A 70 7.27 -2.91 -12.67
N ALA A 71 6.27 -3.31 -11.89
CA ALA A 71 4.90 -2.81 -12.01
C ALA A 71 4.85 -1.30 -11.76
N MET A 72 5.46 -0.78 -10.69
CA MET A 72 5.56 0.66 -10.42
C MET A 72 6.23 1.41 -11.57
N LYS A 73 7.34 0.89 -12.11
CA LYS A 73 8.03 1.49 -13.26
C LYS A 73 7.12 1.60 -14.49
N ARG A 74 6.31 0.56 -14.75
CA ARG A 74 5.35 0.57 -15.87
C ARG A 74 4.27 1.63 -15.68
N ILE A 75 3.78 1.81 -14.45
CA ILE A 75 2.79 2.84 -14.13
C ILE A 75 3.38 4.24 -14.35
N PHE A 76 4.62 4.49 -13.86
CA PHE A 76 5.30 5.77 -14.11
C PHE A 76 5.51 6.03 -15.59
N LYS A 77 5.95 5.02 -16.34
CA LYS A 77 6.14 5.13 -17.79
C LYS A 77 4.83 5.45 -18.52
N ALA A 78 3.69 4.89 -18.06
CA ALA A 78 2.38 5.20 -18.61
C ALA A 78 1.97 6.68 -18.39
N MET A 79 2.51 7.31 -17.35
CA MET A 79 2.35 8.76 -17.09
C MET A 79 3.43 9.63 -17.74
N ASN A 80 4.31 9.05 -18.56
CA ASN A 80 5.48 9.72 -19.16
C ASN A 80 6.47 10.26 -18.11
N ILE A 81 6.61 9.56 -16.99
CA ILE A 81 7.56 9.89 -15.93
C ILE A 81 8.68 8.85 -15.95
N GLU A 82 9.91 9.33 -16.08
CA GLU A 82 11.09 8.47 -16.05
C GLU A 82 11.59 8.30 -14.61
N VAL A 83 11.48 7.08 -14.10
CA VAL A 83 12.05 6.68 -12.81
C VAL A 83 12.97 5.49 -13.05
N SER A 84 14.18 5.55 -12.50
CA SER A 84 15.16 4.48 -12.67
C SER A 84 14.65 3.13 -12.14
N SER A 85 15.10 2.02 -12.73
CA SER A 85 14.73 0.68 -12.25
C SER A 85 15.20 0.46 -10.80
N ALA A 86 16.35 1.02 -10.44
CA ALA A 86 16.87 0.94 -9.08
C ALA A 86 15.96 1.64 -8.07
N ASN A 87 15.50 2.87 -8.39
CA ASN A 87 14.58 3.59 -7.50
C ASN A 87 13.24 2.84 -7.34
N ASN A 88 12.68 2.29 -8.42
CA ASN A 88 11.46 1.51 -8.34
C ASN A 88 11.63 0.25 -7.49
N PHE A 89 12.76 -0.44 -7.59
CA PHE A 89 13.09 -1.57 -6.70
C PHE A 89 13.18 -1.11 -5.24
N VAL A 90 13.84 0.02 -4.97
CA VAL A 90 13.93 0.59 -3.62
C VAL A 90 12.55 0.95 -3.06
N TYR A 91 11.65 1.52 -3.87
CA TYR A 91 10.28 1.83 -3.44
C TYR A 91 9.51 0.57 -3.04
N SER A 92 9.61 -0.51 -3.81
CA SER A 92 8.99 -1.79 -3.45
C SER A 92 9.60 -2.40 -2.20
N ALA A 93 10.91 -2.33 -2.04
CA ALA A 93 11.59 -2.80 -0.83
C ALA A 93 11.15 -1.99 0.41
N ILE A 94 10.96 -0.69 0.27
CA ILE A 94 10.43 0.19 1.31
C ILE A 94 8.99 -0.20 1.66
N ASP A 95 8.13 -0.44 0.65
CA ASP A 95 6.75 -0.88 0.86
C ASP A 95 6.71 -2.18 1.67
N TYR A 96 7.43 -3.17 1.21
CA TYR A 96 7.55 -4.47 1.88
C TYR A 96 8.03 -4.36 3.32
N TYR A 97 9.14 -3.62 3.54
CA TYR A 97 9.72 -3.44 4.87
C TYR A 97 8.75 -2.76 5.83
N PHE A 98 8.17 -1.64 5.43
CA PHE A 98 7.26 -0.90 6.31
C PHE A 98 5.92 -1.60 6.50
N CYS A 99 5.44 -2.38 5.52
CA CYS A 99 4.32 -3.28 5.71
C CYS A 99 4.63 -4.37 6.75
N ALA A 100 5.84 -4.92 6.75
CA ALA A 100 6.24 -5.98 7.69
C ALA A 100 6.38 -5.48 9.14
N VAL A 101 6.83 -4.22 9.34
CA VAL A 101 7.07 -3.67 10.70
C VAL A 101 5.90 -2.86 11.25
N THR A 102 4.84 -2.64 10.49
CA THR A 102 3.68 -1.84 10.94
C THR A 102 2.44 -2.70 11.13
N PRO A 103 1.60 -2.36 12.13
CA PRO A 103 0.35 -3.06 12.36
C PRO A 103 -0.54 -3.02 11.12
N SER A 104 -1.13 -4.16 10.77
CA SER A 104 -2.02 -4.30 9.61
C SER A 104 -1.41 -3.86 8.28
N ALA A 105 -0.08 -3.88 8.16
CA ALA A 105 0.65 -3.51 6.95
C ALA A 105 0.29 -2.09 6.41
N THR A 106 0.05 -1.14 7.31
CA THR A 106 -0.44 0.20 6.94
C THR A 106 0.66 1.21 6.63
N GLY A 107 1.92 0.91 6.98
CA GLY A 107 3.04 1.85 6.88
C GLY A 107 3.71 1.92 5.52
N GLY A 108 3.55 0.90 4.67
CA GLY A 108 4.26 0.80 3.39
C GLY A 108 3.97 1.99 2.47
N GLN A 109 2.74 2.13 2.03
CA GLN A 109 2.35 3.18 1.07
C GLN A 109 2.67 4.62 1.51
N PRO A 110 2.41 5.05 2.77
CA PRO A 110 2.81 6.38 3.23
C PRO A 110 4.33 6.60 3.16
N MET A 111 5.11 5.58 3.47
CA MET A 111 6.57 5.69 3.42
C MET A 111 7.08 5.72 1.99
N VAL A 112 6.54 4.90 1.10
CA VAL A 112 6.88 4.97 -0.34
C VAL A 112 6.56 6.35 -0.89
N ALA A 113 5.36 6.90 -0.61
CA ALA A 113 4.98 8.25 -1.03
C ALA A 113 5.96 9.32 -0.49
N TYR A 114 6.44 9.17 0.74
CA TYR A 114 7.44 10.06 1.33
C TYR A 114 8.78 10.00 0.60
N TYR A 115 9.28 8.79 0.25
CA TYR A 115 10.55 8.65 -0.48
C TYR A 115 10.41 9.13 -1.93
N MET A 116 9.29 8.84 -2.60
CA MET A 116 8.98 9.41 -3.93
C MET A 116 8.99 10.94 -3.91
N ALA A 117 8.44 11.56 -2.85
CA ALA A 117 8.47 13.02 -2.70
C ALA A 117 9.90 13.56 -2.49
N LYS A 118 10.79 12.83 -1.82
CA LYS A 118 12.22 13.16 -1.74
C LYS A 118 12.91 13.15 -3.11
N ASP A 119 12.51 12.21 -3.97
CA ASP A 119 13.01 12.09 -5.33
C ASP A 119 12.29 13.04 -6.31
N LYS A 120 11.62 14.08 -5.75
CA LYS A 120 10.92 15.14 -6.50
C LYS A 120 9.74 14.65 -7.35
N ILE A 121 9.24 13.46 -7.11
CA ILE A 121 8.01 12.97 -7.72
C ILE A 121 6.82 13.64 -7.04
N SER A 122 5.90 14.22 -7.81
CA SER A 122 4.75 14.92 -7.25
C SER A 122 3.87 13.96 -6.43
N VAL A 123 3.29 14.46 -5.35
CA VAL A 123 2.36 13.68 -4.49
C VAL A 123 1.20 13.11 -5.30
N THR A 124 0.79 13.82 -6.34
CA THR A 124 -0.29 13.41 -7.24
C THR A 124 0.07 12.15 -8.02
N HIS A 125 1.25 12.14 -8.66
CA HIS A 125 1.75 10.99 -9.40
C HIS A 125 2.07 9.80 -8.48
N SER A 126 2.66 10.07 -7.32
CA SER A 126 2.89 9.04 -6.29
C SER A 126 1.58 8.38 -5.86
N SER A 127 0.54 9.19 -5.57
CA SER A 127 -0.77 8.66 -5.15
C SER A 127 -1.42 7.81 -6.24
N LEU A 128 -1.37 8.25 -7.50
CA LEU A 128 -1.88 7.46 -8.63
C LEU A 128 -1.14 6.13 -8.78
N THR A 129 0.20 6.18 -8.72
CA THR A 129 1.03 4.98 -8.82
C THR A 129 0.67 3.98 -7.73
N LEU A 130 0.59 4.42 -6.47
CA LEU A 130 0.27 3.56 -5.34
C LEU A 130 -1.15 3.00 -5.40
N LEU A 131 -2.14 3.79 -5.83
CA LEU A 131 -3.52 3.33 -6.01
C LEU A 131 -3.62 2.23 -7.07
N ILE A 132 -2.96 2.44 -8.21
CA ILE A 132 -3.00 1.45 -9.29
C ILE A 132 -2.21 0.21 -8.92
N ASN A 133 -1.03 0.36 -8.30
CA ASN A 133 -0.24 -0.77 -7.80
C ASN A 133 -1.06 -1.60 -6.81
N THR A 134 -1.78 -0.96 -5.89
CA THR A 134 -2.70 -1.64 -4.96
C THR A 134 -3.81 -2.38 -5.69
N ALA A 135 -4.42 -1.77 -6.71
CA ALA A 135 -5.46 -2.44 -7.49
C ALA A 135 -4.92 -3.68 -8.21
N LEU A 136 -3.74 -3.59 -8.83
CA LEU A 136 -3.07 -4.73 -9.47
C LEU A 136 -2.77 -5.85 -8.48
N PHE A 137 -2.21 -5.51 -7.32
CA PHE A 137 -1.97 -6.47 -6.25
C PHE A 137 -3.26 -7.19 -5.80
N LYS A 138 -4.35 -6.45 -5.64
CA LYS A 138 -5.65 -7.03 -5.27
C LYS A 138 -6.23 -7.92 -6.36
N ILE A 139 -6.02 -7.60 -7.64
CA ILE A 139 -6.43 -8.45 -8.76
C ILE A 139 -5.66 -9.78 -8.73
N VAL A 140 -4.33 -9.73 -8.51
CA VAL A 140 -3.51 -10.95 -8.38
C VAL A 140 -3.97 -11.79 -7.20
N LEU A 141 -4.21 -11.20 -6.02
CA LEU A 141 -4.74 -11.91 -4.86
C LEU A 141 -6.09 -12.57 -5.15
N LEU A 142 -6.98 -11.86 -5.84
CA LEU A 142 -8.28 -12.41 -6.23
C LEU A 142 -8.12 -13.61 -7.16
N THR A 143 -7.25 -13.50 -8.16
CA THR A 143 -6.96 -14.60 -9.09
C THR A 143 -6.39 -15.81 -8.35
N LEU A 144 -5.41 -15.59 -7.46
CA LEU A 144 -4.83 -16.67 -6.65
C LEU A 144 -5.86 -17.30 -5.71
N SER A 145 -6.77 -16.51 -5.14
CA SER A 145 -7.84 -17.03 -4.28
C SER A 145 -8.81 -17.93 -5.05
N ILE A 146 -9.13 -17.58 -6.30
CA ILE A 146 -9.95 -18.43 -7.17
C ILE A 146 -9.22 -19.75 -7.46
N VAL A 147 -7.94 -19.67 -7.85
CA VAL A 147 -7.12 -20.89 -8.11
C VAL A 147 -7.05 -21.77 -6.86
N ALA A 148 -6.84 -21.17 -5.68
CA ALA A 148 -6.77 -21.90 -4.41
C ALA A 148 -8.07 -22.67 -4.10
N VAL A 149 -9.24 -22.08 -4.39
CA VAL A 149 -10.54 -22.78 -4.23
C VAL A 149 -10.64 -23.97 -5.17
N PHE A 150 -10.19 -23.86 -6.42
CA PHE A 150 -10.21 -24.98 -7.36
C PHE A 150 -9.28 -26.13 -6.91
N VAL A 151 -8.10 -25.79 -6.39
CA VAL A 151 -7.11 -26.77 -5.91
C VAL A 151 -7.53 -27.43 -4.60
N CYS A 152 -8.09 -26.66 -3.68
CA CYS A 152 -8.44 -27.10 -2.32
C CYS A 152 -9.96 -27.18 -2.11
N HIS A 153 -10.72 -27.52 -3.16
CA HIS A 153 -12.20 -27.47 -3.13
C HIS A 153 -12.78 -28.33 -2.00
N GLU A 154 -12.29 -29.54 -1.78
CA GLU A 154 -12.76 -30.44 -0.72
C GLU A 154 -12.63 -29.80 0.65
N PHE A 155 -11.48 -29.18 0.95
CA PHE A 155 -11.24 -28.51 2.23
C PHE A 155 -12.13 -27.27 2.41
N VAL A 156 -12.28 -26.46 1.35
CA VAL A 156 -13.09 -25.23 1.41
C VAL A 156 -14.57 -25.56 1.62
N PHE A 157 -15.10 -26.53 0.88
CA PHE A 157 -16.53 -26.85 0.92
C PHE A 157 -16.93 -27.77 2.07
N SER A 158 -15.98 -28.43 2.74
CA SER A 158 -16.29 -29.24 3.92
C SER A 158 -16.56 -28.41 5.19
N HIS A 159 -16.20 -27.11 5.19
CA HIS A 159 -16.31 -26.25 6.38
C HIS A 159 -17.17 -25.00 6.06
N PRO A 160 -18.42 -24.92 6.53
CA PRO A 160 -19.31 -23.78 6.25
C PRO A 160 -18.75 -22.41 6.64
N LEU A 161 -18.00 -22.34 7.74
CA LEU A 161 -17.35 -21.11 8.18
C LEU A 161 -16.30 -20.61 7.16
N ILE A 162 -15.53 -21.53 6.56
CA ILE A 162 -14.52 -21.18 5.56
C ILE A 162 -15.18 -20.61 4.32
N ILE A 163 -16.31 -21.18 3.88
CA ILE A 163 -17.07 -20.68 2.75
C ILE A 163 -17.53 -19.23 3.00
N VAL A 164 -18.11 -18.97 4.17
CA VAL A 164 -18.59 -17.61 4.53
C VAL A 164 -17.43 -16.60 4.55
N LEU A 165 -16.30 -16.96 5.19
CA LEU A 165 -15.12 -16.10 5.25
C LEU A 165 -14.51 -15.86 3.88
N TYR A 166 -14.48 -16.88 3.01
CA TYR A 166 -14.00 -16.75 1.64
C TYR A 166 -14.85 -15.77 0.84
N PHE A 167 -16.19 -15.95 0.84
CA PHE A 167 -17.08 -15.04 0.13
C PHE A 167 -17.02 -13.62 0.67
N LEU A 168 -16.94 -13.43 1.99
CA LEU A 168 -16.78 -12.12 2.60
C LEU A 168 -15.47 -11.44 2.13
N GLY A 169 -14.36 -12.17 2.19
CA GLY A 169 -13.07 -11.70 1.70
C GLY A 169 -13.07 -11.38 0.20
N PHE A 170 -13.73 -12.21 -0.60
CA PHE A 170 -13.88 -12.03 -2.04
C PHE A 170 -14.65 -10.73 -2.37
N VAL A 171 -15.80 -10.51 -1.73
CA VAL A 171 -16.61 -9.29 -1.90
C VAL A 171 -15.86 -8.04 -1.46
N ILE A 172 -15.17 -8.10 -0.32
CA ILE A 172 -14.34 -6.99 0.17
C ILE A 172 -13.23 -6.65 -0.82
N ASN A 173 -12.52 -7.65 -1.37
CA ASN A 173 -11.46 -7.42 -2.36
C ASN A 173 -11.98 -6.80 -3.66
N ILE A 174 -13.11 -7.27 -4.18
CA ILE A 174 -13.78 -6.65 -5.34
C ILE A 174 -14.14 -5.18 -5.02
N GLY A 175 -14.73 -4.93 -3.86
CA GLY A 175 -15.07 -3.58 -3.40
C GLY A 175 -13.85 -2.66 -3.36
N LEU A 176 -12.72 -3.15 -2.84
CA LEU A 176 -11.45 -2.41 -2.79
C LEU A 176 -10.88 -2.13 -4.19
N ILE A 177 -10.91 -3.11 -5.10
CA ILE A 177 -10.50 -2.93 -6.50
C ILE A 177 -11.33 -1.83 -7.15
N LEU A 178 -12.66 -1.92 -7.04
CA LEU A 178 -13.56 -0.91 -7.60
C LEU A 178 -13.31 0.47 -6.98
N LEU A 179 -13.08 0.54 -5.66
CA LEU A 179 -12.74 1.79 -4.97
C LEU A 179 -11.43 2.38 -5.51
N CYS A 180 -10.38 1.57 -5.68
CA CYS A 180 -9.11 2.03 -6.25
C CYS A 180 -9.30 2.56 -7.67
N PHE A 181 -10.04 1.86 -8.53
CA PHE A 181 -10.32 2.32 -9.89
C PHE A 181 -11.19 3.58 -9.91
N MET A 182 -12.20 3.66 -9.04
CA MET A 182 -13.04 4.87 -8.93
C MET A 182 -12.22 6.07 -8.48
N THR A 183 -11.35 5.90 -7.48
CA THR A 183 -10.47 6.97 -7.01
C THR A 183 -9.42 7.33 -8.06
N ALA A 184 -8.87 6.36 -8.79
CA ALA A 184 -7.88 6.61 -9.83
C ALA A 184 -8.46 7.36 -11.05
N PHE A 185 -9.68 7.02 -11.49
CA PHE A 185 -10.21 7.47 -12.78
C PHE A 185 -11.45 8.37 -12.72
N LYS A 186 -12.13 8.49 -11.56
CA LYS A 186 -13.30 9.37 -11.40
C LYS A 186 -12.97 10.62 -10.58
N ARG A 187 -12.46 11.67 -11.25
CA ARG A 187 -12.17 12.97 -10.67
C ARG A 187 -13.24 13.49 -9.72
N ASN A 188 -14.51 13.43 -10.13
CA ASN A 188 -15.63 13.96 -9.34
C ASN A 188 -15.74 13.34 -7.95
N TRP A 189 -15.39 12.07 -7.81
CA TRP A 189 -15.38 11.38 -6.51
C TRP A 189 -14.26 11.87 -5.61
N VAL A 190 -13.05 11.94 -6.14
CA VAL A 190 -11.86 12.41 -5.41
C VAL A 190 -12.04 13.87 -5.01
N GLU A 191 -12.58 14.69 -5.92
CA GLU A 191 -12.83 16.11 -5.66
C GLU A 191 -13.89 16.31 -4.57
N LYS A 192 -15.01 15.57 -4.59
CA LYS A 192 -16.03 15.61 -3.54
C LYS A 192 -15.48 15.15 -2.19
N ALA A 193 -14.76 14.04 -2.16
CA ALA A 193 -14.13 13.51 -0.95
C ALA A 193 -13.10 14.49 -0.37
N GLY A 194 -12.23 15.04 -1.22
CA GLY A 194 -11.23 16.03 -0.82
C GLY A 194 -11.83 17.33 -0.29
N LYS A 195 -12.87 17.86 -0.95
CA LYS A 195 -13.59 19.04 -0.45
C LYS A 195 -14.24 18.77 0.91
N LYS A 196 -14.86 17.60 1.09
CA LYS A 196 -15.47 17.20 2.38
C LYS A 196 -14.41 17.09 3.48
N LEU A 197 -13.24 16.52 3.16
CA LEU A 197 -12.11 16.44 4.09
C LEU A 197 -11.57 17.83 4.44
N ILE A 198 -11.37 18.71 3.46
CA ILE A 198 -10.93 20.10 3.70
C ILE A 198 -11.93 20.82 4.61
N MET A 199 -13.24 20.71 4.35
CA MET A 199 -14.27 21.32 5.20
C MET A 199 -14.23 20.78 6.64
N LEU A 200 -14.02 19.47 6.81
CA LEU A 200 -13.85 18.85 8.12
C LEU A 200 -12.63 19.41 8.86
N LEU A 201 -11.49 19.54 8.18
CA LEU A 201 -10.25 20.09 8.74
C LEU A 201 -10.37 21.59 9.07
N VAL A 202 -11.14 22.34 8.29
CA VAL A 202 -11.49 23.73 8.60
C VAL A 202 -12.35 23.80 9.87
N LYS A 203 -13.36 22.94 9.99
CA LYS A 203 -14.22 22.84 11.18
C LYS A 203 -13.44 22.46 12.44
N LEU A 204 -12.39 21.65 12.28
CA LEU A 204 -11.47 21.26 13.36
C LEU A 204 -10.39 22.33 13.64
N HIS A 205 -10.46 23.51 13.03
CA HIS A 205 -9.49 24.62 13.16
C HIS A 205 -8.03 24.25 12.80
N LEU A 206 -7.84 23.16 12.01
CA LEU A 206 -6.52 22.68 11.59
C LEU A 206 -5.99 23.43 10.35
N ILE A 207 -6.87 24.12 9.60
CA ILE A 207 -6.53 24.88 8.39
C ILE A 207 -6.76 26.37 8.66
N LYS A 208 -5.69 27.16 8.59
CA LYS A 208 -5.75 28.62 8.80
C LYS A 208 -6.32 29.38 7.59
N ASN A 209 -6.04 28.92 6.36
CA ASN A 209 -6.43 29.60 5.12
C ASN A 209 -7.16 28.65 4.16
N PRO A 210 -8.50 28.49 4.28
CA PRO A 210 -9.27 27.53 3.49
C PRO A 210 -9.26 27.83 1.98
N LEU A 211 -9.30 29.10 1.57
CA LEU A 211 -9.31 29.48 0.16
C LEU A 211 -8.03 29.08 -0.58
N ILE A 212 -6.87 29.29 0.04
CA ILE A 212 -5.57 28.89 -0.53
C ILE A 212 -5.49 27.37 -0.61
N THR A 213 -5.95 26.67 0.41
CA THR A 213 -5.95 25.20 0.43
C THR A 213 -6.83 24.61 -0.66
N VAL A 214 -8.02 25.16 -0.87
CA VAL A 214 -8.92 24.72 -1.95
C VAL A 214 -8.32 25.00 -3.33
N LYS A 215 -7.68 26.17 -3.53
CA LYS A 215 -7.01 26.50 -4.79
C LYS A 215 -5.85 25.54 -5.09
N LYS A 216 -4.97 25.28 -4.11
CA LYS A 216 -3.87 24.32 -4.21
C LYS A 216 -4.40 22.90 -4.49
N PHE A 217 -5.48 22.50 -3.82
CA PHE A 217 -6.14 21.21 -4.06
C PHE A 217 -6.67 21.08 -5.49
N LYS A 218 -7.31 22.13 -6.03
CA LYS A 218 -7.82 22.11 -7.41
C LYS A 218 -6.70 21.93 -8.43
N ILE A 219 -5.59 22.63 -8.29
CA ILE A 219 -4.40 22.48 -9.17
C ILE A 219 -3.89 21.03 -9.13
N LYS A 220 -3.76 20.46 -7.94
CA LYS A 220 -3.35 19.04 -7.81
C LYS A 220 -4.36 18.06 -8.41
N MET A 221 -5.65 18.40 -8.40
CA MET A 221 -6.69 17.60 -9.05
C MET A 221 -6.60 17.65 -10.58
N ASP A 222 -6.20 18.79 -11.15
CA ASP A 222 -5.98 18.90 -12.59
C ASP A 222 -4.76 18.06 -13.03
N GLU A 223 -3.68 18.07 -12.25
CA GLU A 223 -2.51 17.20 -12.43
C GLU A 223 -2.87 15.72 -12.30
N TYR A 224 -3.69 15.38 -11.31
CA TYR A 224 -4.19 14.02 -11.08
C TYR A 224 -4.99 13.50 -12.27
N GLU A 225 -5.91 14.30 -12.81
CA GLU A 225 -6.71 13.94 -13.97
C GLU A 225 -5.84 13.75 -15.22
N ALA A 226 -4.87 14.63 -15.43
CA ALA A 226 -3.91 14.51 -16.53
C ALA A 226 -3.13 13.20 -16.46
N GLY A 227 -2.59 12.84 -15.28
CA GLY A 227 -1.89 11.57 -15.05
C GLY A 227 -2.80 10.36 -15.30
N ALA A 228 -4.02 10.37 -14.75
CA ALA A 228 -5.00 9.30 -14.94
C ALA A 228 -5.40 9.13 -16.44
N LYS A 229 -5.51 10.24 -17.18
CA LYS A 229 -5.80 10.21 -18.61
C LYS A 229 -4.66 9.60 -19.41
N LEU A 230 -3.41 9.94 -19.10
CA LEU A 230 -2.22 9.35 -19.73
C LEU A 230 -2.15 7.84 -19.52
N ILE A 231 -2.42 7.38 -18.30
CA ILE A 231 -2.48 5.95 -17.98
C ILE A 231 -3.53 5.24 -18.83
N LYS A 232 -4.73 5.84 -18.96
CA LYS A 232 -5.82 5.28 -19.77
C LYS A 232 -5.49 5.25 -21.27
N GLN A 233 -4.70 6.19 -21.74
CA GLN A 233 -4.28 6.28 -23.16
C GLN A 233 -3.14 5.32 -23.50
N ASN A 234 -2.38 4.87 -22.52
CA ASN A 234 -1.21 4.00 -22.68
C ASN A 234 -1.41 2.58 -22.11
N PRO A 235 -2.49 1.85 -22.46
CA PRO A 235 -2.77 0.52 -21.87
C PRO A 235 -1.70 -0.51 -22.21
N LYS A 236 -0.98 -0.34 -23.34
CA LYS A 236 0.12 -1.23 -23.76
C LYS A 236 1.27 -1.31 -22.74
N GLN A 237 1.42 -0.30 -21.88
CA GLN A 237 2.45 -0.33 -20.83
C GLN A 237 2.16 -1.34 -19.70
N PHE A 238 0.92 -1.83 -19.60
CA PHE A 238 0.50 -2.82 -18.60
C PHE A 238 0.51 -4.26 -19.14
N VAL A 239 0.68 -4.43 -20.46
CA VAL A 239 0.86 -5.75 -21.05
C VAL A 239 2.35 -6.10 -20.94
N ILE A 240 2.66 -7.17 -20.21
CA ILE A 240 4.00 -7.73 -20.06
C ILE A 240 4.28 -8.67 -21.23
#